data_8cdd10e18315d6350e2299c1b27217bc
#
_entry.id   8cdd10e18315d6350e2299c1b27217bc
#
_cell.length_a   1.000
_cell.length_b   1.000
_cell.length_c   1.000
_cell.angle_alpha   90.00
_cell.angle_beta   90.00
_cell.angle_gamma   90.00
#
_symmetry.space_group_name_H-M   'P 1'
#
loop_
_entity.id
_entity.type
_entity.pdbx_description
1 polymer ?
#
loop_
_entity_poly.entity_id
_entity_poly.type
_entity_poly.pdbx_seq_one_letter_code
_entity_poly.pdbx_strand_id
1 'polypeptide(L)'
;VLVDPKKVEFSMYNGVPHLLCPVVTNPKKASVALQNIVSEMERRYELFEHTKCKKISQYNEFCERNPEYKKLPYIVVIIDELADLMLVAAKEVEDSIMRITQMARAAGIHLIIATQRPSTDVITGVVKANIPSRISFAVSSSIDSRTILDMTGAEKLLGKGDMLFKPMGENTPIRIQGAYVSEEELQAIVDFVTKEQGAEYDNSLTEEPKTTSAKDDYQSEEEYDDPLYNEICLLYTSDA
;
A
#
# COMPACT_ATOMS: atom_id res chain seq x y z
N VAL A 1 -5.96 2.67 6.64
CA VAL A 1 -5.35 1.39 7.07
C VAL A 1 -4.02 1.71 7.71
N LEU A 2 -3.79 1.20 8.92
CA LEU A 2 -2.54 1.36 9.66
C LEU A 2 -1.85 0.00 9.80
N VAL A 3 -0.55 -0.04 9.52
CA VAL A 3 0.29 -1.24 9.63
C VAL A 3 1.43 -0.96 10.61
N ASP A 4 1.42 -1.67 11.73
CA ASP A 4 2.40 -1.52 12.83
C ASP A 4 2.90 -2.91 13.27
N PRO A 5 3.93 -3.45 12.60
CA PRO A 5 4.47 -4.76 12.93
C PRO A 5 5.03 -4.85 14.34
N LYS A 6 5.45 -3.72 14.92
CA LYS A 6 6.05 -3.65 16.26
C LYS A 6 5.04 -3.52 17.39
N LYS A 7 3.77 -3.19 17.08
CA LYS A 7 2.67 -2.99 18.05
C LYS A 7 2.94 -1.86 19.06
N VAL A 8 3.64 -0.83 18.66
CA VAL A 8 4.05 0.28 19.55
C VAL A 8 3.36 1.57 19.15
N GLU A 9 3.51 2.00 17.90
CA GLU A 9 3.20 3.37 17.48
C GLU A 9 1.71 3.59 17.22
N PHE A 10 1.02 2.58 16.67
CA PHE A 10 -0.37 2.76 16.21
C PHE A 10 -1.42 2.10 17.09
N SER A 11 -1.06 1.44 18.17
CA SER A 11 -2.00 0.73 19.04
C SER A 11 -3.10 1.63 19.63
N MET A 12 -2.78 2.88 19.92
CA MET A 12 -3.71 3.87 20.47
C MET A 12 -4.81 4.31 19.50
N TYR A 13 -4.60 4.13 18.19
CA TYR A 13 -5.60 4.50 17.18
C TYR A 13 -6.70 3.45 16.98
N ASN A 14 -6.62 2.27 17.62
CA ASN A 14 -7.70 1.29 17.53
C ASN A 14 -9.00 1.89 18.07
N GLY A 15 -10.10 1.67 17.34
CA GLY A 15 -11.40 2.25 17.66
C GLY A 15 -11.71 3.57 16.97
N VAL A 16 -10.74 4.24 16.36
CA VAL A 16 -10.96 5.46 15.57
C VAL A 16 -11.86 5.15 14.36
N PRO A 17 -12.98 5.89 14.15
CA PRO A 17 -13.98 5.57 13.12
C PRO A 17 -13.46 5.64 11.68
N HIS A 18 -12.31 6.28 11.47
CA HIS A 18 -11.67 6.38 10.16
C HIS A 18 -10.92 5.10 9.74
N LEU A 19 -10.72 4.14 10.66
CA LEU A 19 -10.04 2.88 10.35
C LEU A 19 -10.96 1.94 9.59
N LEU A 20 -10.51 1.47 8.42
CA LEU A 20 -11.21 0.43 7.65
C LEU A 20 -11.11 -0.95 8.31
N CYS A 21 -10.02 -1.23 8.99
CA CYS A 21 -9.79 -2.46 9.74
C CYS A 21 -8.97 -2.14 11.00
N PRO A 22 -8.94 -3.02 12.01
CA PRO A 22 -8.02 -2.87 13.14
C PRO A 22 -6.59 -2.68 12.68
N VAL A 23 -5.76 -2.04 13.50
CA VAL A 23 -4.31 -1.88 13.21
C VAL A 23 -3.70 -3.25 12.91
N VAL A 24 -3.09 -3.37 11.72
CA VAL A 24 -2.51 -4.64 11.24
C VAL A 24 -1.12 -4.81 11.85
N THR A 25 -1.00 -5.77 12.75
CA THR A 25 0.25 -5.98 13.51
C THR A 25 1.05 -7.21 13.06
N ASN A 26 0.48 -8.07 12.24
CA ASN A 26 1.17 -9.25 11.72
C ASN A 26 1.71 -8.97 10.31
N PRO A 27 3.02 -9.15 10.04
CA PRO A 27 3.61 -8.85 8.73
C PRO A 27 2.99 -9.65 7.57
N LYS A 28 2.61 -10.91 7.77
CA LYS A 28 1.92 -11.70 6.74
C LYS A 28 0.55 -11.13 6.42
N LYS A 29 -0.23 -10.77 7.47
CA LYS A 29 -1.53 -10.11 7.27
C LYS A 29 -1.39 -8.74 6.64
N ALA A 30 -0.29 -8.03 6.89
CA ALA A 30 0.02 -6.76 6.24
C ALA A 30 0.24 -6.94 4.72
N SER A 31 0.97 -7.97 4.31
CA SER A 31 1.12 -8.32 2.89
C SER A 31 -0.23 -8.61 2.24
N VAL A 32 -1.09 -9.40 2.90
CA VAL A 32 -2.46 -9.68 2.44
C VAL A 32 -3.30 -8.40 2.37
N ALA A 33 -3.22 -7.54 3.37
CA ALA A 33 -3.94 -6.25 3.35
C ALA A 33 -3.51 -5.36 2.18
N LEU A 34 -2.22 -5.32 1.84
CA LEU A 34 -1.73 -4.59 0.67
C LEU A 34 -2.26 -5.18 -0.64
N GLN A 35 -2.33 -6.50 -0.77
CA GLN A 35 -2.96 -7.17 -1.93
C GLN A 35 -4.45 -6.84 -2.03
N ASN A 36 -5.18 -6.85 -0.92
CA ASN A 36 -6.59 -6.47 -0.89
C ASN A 36 -6.82 -4.99 -1.24
N ILE A 37 -5.89 -4.09 -0.88
CA ILE A 37 -5.90 -2.69 -1.34
C ILE A 37 -5.70 -2.61 -2.86
N VAL A 38 -4.86 -3.44 -3.44
CA VAL A 38 -4.72 -3.54 -4.91
C VAL A 38 -6.04 -4.01 -5.54
N SER A 39 -6.69 -5.03 -4.98
CA SER A 39 -7.99 -5.51 -5.47
C SER A 39 -9.08 -4.44 -5.34
N GLU A 40 -9.12 -3.67 -4.24
CA GLU A 40 -10.03 -2.53 -4.09
C GLU A 40 -9.75 -1.43 -5.15
N MET A 41 -8.48 -1.17 -5.45
CA MET A 41 -8.10 -0.26 -6.52
C MET A 41 -8.67 -0.72 -7.87
N GLU A 42 -8.55 -2.01 -8.21
CA GLU A 42 -9.07 -2.59 -9.45
C GLU A 42 -10.59 -2.49 -9.51
N ARG A 43 -11.28 -2.85 -8.42
CA ARG A 43 -12.74 -2.69 -8.30
C ARG A 43 -13.17 -1.24 -8.53
N ARG A 44 -12.43 -0.25 -8.05
CA ARG A 44 -12.71 1.16 -8.29
C ARG A 44 -12.56 1.54 -9.76
N TYR A 45 -11.56 1.00 -10.43
CA TYR A 45 -11.40 1.21 -11.88
C TYR A 45 -12.55 0.62 -12.70
N GLU A 46 -13.05 -0.56 -12.34
CA GLU A 46 -14.26 -1.13 -12.97
C GLU A 46 -15.47 -0.20 -12.81
N LEU A 47 -15.68 0.35 -11.59
CA LEU A 47 -16.74 1.34 -11.37
C LEU A 47 -16.54 2.61 -12.21
N PHE A 48 -15.31 3.08 -12.35
CA PHE A 48 -15.02 4.26 -13.18
C PHE A 48 -15.27 4.00 -14.65
N GLU A 49 -14.94 2.81 -15.15
CA GLU A 49 -15.24 2.40 -16.53
C GLU A 49 -16.73 2.39 -16.78
N HIS A 50 -17.53 1.74 -15.95
CA HIS A 50 -18.99 1.69 -16.06
C HIS A 50 -19.64 3.07 -16.03
N THR A 51 -19.13 3.97 -15.20
CA THR A 51 -19.67 5.33 -15.05
C THR A 51 -19.01 6.35 -15.98
N LYS A 52 -18.04 5.93 -16.80
CA LYS A 52 -17.22 6.78 -17.68
C LYS A 52 -16.47 7.90 -16.94
N CYS A 53 -16.15 7.67 -15.68
CA CYS A 53 -15.34 8.55 -14.84
C CYS A 53 -13.85 8.18 -14.96
N LYS A 54 -12.95 9.16 -14.75
CA LYS A 54 -11.51 8.93 -14.84
C LYS A 54 -10.81 8.92 -13.47
N LYS A 55 -11.47 9.43 -12.44
CA LYS A 55 -10.91 9.58 -11.10
C LYS A 55 -12.01 9.67 -10.04
N ILE A 56 -11.63 9.38 -8.79
CA ILE A 56 -12.55 9.36 -7.64
C ILE A 56 -13.37 10.64 -7.46
N SER A 57 -12.79 11.83 -7.71
CA SER A 57 -13.53 13.09 -7.57
C SER A 57 -14.69 13.18 -8.56
N GLN A 58 -14.46 12.79 -9.84
CA GLN A 58 -15.51 12.76 -10.84
C GLN A 58 -16.57 11.70 -10.54
N TYR A 59 -16.14 10.52 -10.05
CA TYR A 59 -17.08 9.49 -9.62
C TYR A 59 -17.95 9.96 -8.46
N ASN A 60 -17.38 10.60 -7.46
CA ASN A 60 -18.13 11.12 -6.32
C ASN A 60 -19.12 12.25 -6.72
N GLU A 61 -18.74 13.10 -7.67
CA GLU A 61 -19.67 14.08 -8.28
C GLU A 61 -20.78 13.39 -9.09
N PHE A 62 -20.47 12.32 -9.79
CA PHE A 62 -21.47 11.51 -10.50
C PHE A 62 -22.47 10.89 -9.52
N CYS A 63 -22.02 10.36 -8.37
CA CYS A 63 -22.88 9.81 -7.32
C CYS A 63 -23.85 10.85 -6.74
N GLU A 64 -23.51 12.13 -6.69
CA GLU A 64 -24.43 13.18 -6.22
C GLU A 64 -25.67 13.33 -7.11
N ARG A 65 -25.54 13.00 -8.39
CA ARG A 65 -26.62 13.04 -9.38
C ARG A 65 -27.30 11.70 -9.59
N ASN A 66 -26.72 10.62 -9.09
CA ASN A 66 -27.18 9.23 -9.25
C ASN A 66 -27.17 8.52 -7.89
N PRO A 67 -28.23 8.66 -7.08
CA PRO A 67 -28.28 8.16 -5.69
C PRO A 67 -28.17 6.63 -5.55
N GLU A 68 -28.32 5.88 -6.63
CA GLU A 68 -28.10 4.43 -6.68
C GLU A 68 -26.61 4.05 -6.52
N TYR A 69 -25.70 4.99 -6.75
CA TYR A 69 -24.28 4.79 -6.58
C TYR A 69 -23.80 5.40 -5.26
N LYS A 70 -22.92 4.68 -4.55
CA LYS A 70 -22.34 5.14 -3.30
C LYS A 70 -21.01 5.86 -3.54
N LYS A 71 -20.84 7.04 -2.90
CA LYS A 71 -19.55 7.73 -2.89
C LYS A 71 -18.44 6.84 -2.33
N LEU A 72 -17.26 6.96 -2.89
CA LEU A 72 -16.07 6.26 -2.43
C LEU A 72 -15.23 7.18 -1.53
N PRO A 73 -14.81 6.72 -0.35
CA PRO A 73 -13.87 7.45 0.48
C PRO A 73 -12.45 7.39 -0.11
N TYR A 74 -11.63 8.39 0.20
CA TYR A 74 -10.18 8.28 0.02
C TYR A 74 -9.63 7.27 1.03
N ILE A 75 -8.67 6.45 0.61
CA ILE A 75 -7.99 5.49 1.46
C ILE A 75 -6.53 5.94 1.63
N VAL A 76 -6.09 6.05 2.87
CA VAL A 76 -4.68 6.26 3.20
C VAL A 76 -4.16 5.01 3.89
N VAL A 77 -3.10 4.42 3.34
CA VAL A 77 -2.40 3.28 3.91
C VAL A 77 -1.09 3.79 4.51
N ILE A 78 -0.86 3.55 5.79
CA ILE A 78 0.35 3.99 6.49
C ILE A 78 1.08 2.76 7.03
N ILE A 79 2.34 2.61 6.67
CA ILE A 79 3.23 1.55 7.14
C ILE A 79 4.29 2.19 8.04
N ASP A 80 4.32 1.81 9.31
CA ASP A 80 5.28 2.34 10.30
C ASP A 80 6.71 1.84 10.07
N GLU A 81 6.87 0.54 9.80
CA GLU A 81 8.18 -0.05 9.58
C GLU A 81 8.18 -1.01 8.38
N LEU A 82 8.66 -0.51 7.24
CA LEU A 82 8.74 -1.32 6.01
C LEU A 82 9.73 -2.48 6.17
N ALA A 83 10.83 -2.30 6.91
CA ALA A 83 11.86 -3.32 7.06
C ALA A 83 11.30 -4.65 7.59
N ASP A 84 10.34 -4.58 8.52
CA ASP A 84 9.77 -5.79 9.12
C ASP A 84 8.85 -6.55 8.15
N LEU A 85 8.23 -5.86 7.19
CA LEU A 85 7.49 -6.51 6.10
C LEU A 85 8.43 -7.13 5.07
N MET A 86 9.51 -6.42 4.71
CA MET A 86 10.51 -6.90 3.74
C MET A 86 11.22 -8.17 4.22
N LEU A 87 11.40 -8.36 5.52
CA LEU A 87 11.98 -9.58 6.09
C LEU A 87 11.08 -10.81 5.88
N VAL A 88 9.77 -10.64 5.77
CA VAL A 88 8.80 -11.75 5.76
C VAL A 88 8.26 -12.04 4.38
N ALA A 89 7.98 -11.01 3.58
CA ALA A 89 7.28 -11.11 2.30
C ALA A 89 7.75 -10.02 1.32
N ALA A 90 9.06 -9.92 1.09
CA ALA A 90 9.66 -8.82 0.32
C ALA A 90 9.04 -8.68 -1.07
N LYS A 91 8.91 -9.77 -1.81
CA LYS A 91 8.42 -9.75 -3.19
C LYS A 91 6.96 -9.29 -3.27
N GLU A 92 6.10 -9.87 -2.46
CA GLU A 92 4.66 -9.56 -2.44
C GLU A 92 4.41 -8.11 -2.00
N VAL A 93 5.22 -7.62 -1.06
CA VAL A 93 5.15 -6.23 -0.57
C VAL A 93 5.63 -5.27 -1.64
N GLU A 94 6.77 -5.52 -2.29
CA GLU A 94 7.26 -4.69 -3.40
C GLU A 94 6.28 -4.64 -4.58
N ASP A 95 5.74 -5.78 -4.98
CA ASP A 95 4.77 -5.88 -6.08
C ASP A 95 3.51 -5.06 -5.74
N SER A 96 3.01 -5.16 -4.51
CA SER A 96 1.84 -4.38 -4.07
C SER A 96 2.14 -2.88 -4.02
N ILE A 97 3.30 -2.47 -3.46
CA ILE A 97 3.74 -1.08 -3.44
C ILE A 97 3.84 -0.53 -4.86
N MET A 98 4.48 -1.26 -5.77
CA MET A 98 4.63 -0.85 -7.16
C MET A 98 3.26 -0.63 -7.83
N ARG A 99 2.32 -1.55 -7.70
CA ARG A 99 0.97 -1.44 -8.29
C ARG A 99 0.20 -0.26 -7.71
N ILE A 100 0.19 -0.10 -6.38
CA ILE A 100 -0.48 1.01 -5.70
C ILE A 100 0.11 2.34 -6.16
N THR A 101 1.42 2.50 -6.16
CA THR A 101 2.06 3.78 -6.48
C THR A 101 1.90 4.18 -7.94
N GLN A 102 1.84 3.22 -8.86
CA GLN A 102 1.65 3.48 -10.29
C GLN A 102 0.20 3.84 -10.64
N MET A 103 -0.77 3.24 -9.99
CA MET A 103 -2.16 3.31 -10.45
C MET A 103 -3.14 3.92 -9.43
N ALA A 104 -2.87 3.86 -8.14
CA ALA A 104 -3.89 4.12 -7.12
C ALA A 104 -4.30 5.59 -6.95
N ARG A 105 -3.51 6.55 -7.46
CA ARG A 105 -3.79 7.99 -7.32
C ARG A 105 -5.18 8.37 -7.85
N ALA A 106 -5.53 7.91 -9.04
CA ALA A 106 -6.84 8.20 -9.63
C ALA A 106 -7.98 7.52 -8.88
N ALA A 107 -7.73 6.33 -8.31
CA ALA A 107 -8.65 5.60 -7.47
C ALA A 107 -8.83 6.20 -6.06
N GLY A 108 -8.05 7.25 -5.69
CA GLY A 108 -8.11 7.90 -4.39
C GLY A 108 -7.47 7.09 -3.26
N ILE A 109 -6.44 6.31 -3.58
CA ILE A 109 -5.69 5.53 -2.59
C ILE A 109 -4.27 6.08 -2.52
N HIS A 110 -3.80 6.35 -1.31
CA HIS A 110 -2.51 6.96 -1.03
C HIS A 110 -1.72 6.10 -0.05
N LEU A 111 -0.39 6.06 -0.24
CA LEU A 111 0.52 5.24 0.53
C LEU A 111 1.58 6.11 1.21
N ILE A 112 1.74 5.93 2.52
CA ILE A 112 2.79 6.52 3.33
C ILE A 112 3.60 5.37 3.91
N ILE A 113 4.91 5.38 3.64
CA ILE A 113 5.81 4.33 4.11
C ILE A 113 6.89 4.96 4.98
N ALA A 114 7.05 4.42 6.18
CA ALA A 114 8.15 4.77 7.06
C ALA A 114 9.06 3.57 7.32
N THR A 115 10.29 3.86 7.70
CA THR A 115 11.25 2.87 8.19
C THR A 115 12.31 3.54 9.06
N GLN A 116 12.72 2.85 10.10
CA GLN A 116 13.86 3.23 10.96
C GLN A 116 15.17 2.62 10.45
N ARG A 117 15.12 1.80 9.36
CA ARG A 117 16.27 1.11 8.78
C ARG A 117 16.50 1.57 7.35
N PRO A 118 17.19 2.69 7.12
CA PRO A 118 17.44 3.24 5.80
C PRO A 118 18.56 2.47 5.06
N SER A 119 18.35 1.17 4.85
CA SER A 119 19.25 0.32 4.09
C SER A 119 18.75 0.10 2.66
N THR A 120 19.63 -0.29 1.76
CA THR A 120 19.29 -0.58 0.35
C THR A 120 18.40 -1.80 0.19
N ASP A 121 18.40 -2.71 1.16
CA ASP A 121 17.54 -3.90 1.19
C ASP A 121 16.10 -3.57 1.56
N VAL A 122 15.88 -2.44 2.22
CA VAL A 122 14.55 -1.95 2.62
C VAL A 122 14.06 -0.88 1.65
N ILE A 123 14.88 0.14 1.39
CA ILE A 123 14.60 1.20 0.42
C ILE A 123 15.23 0.79 -0.92
N THR A 124 14.62 -0.20 -1.54
CA THR A 124 15.11 -0.79 -2.78
C THR A 124 14.97 0.16 -3.98
N GLY A 125 15.63 -0.18 -5.07
CA GLY A 125 15.48 0.56 -6.33
C GLY A 125 14.04 0.64 -6.82
N VAL A 126 13.24 -0.42 -6.61
CA VAL A 126 11.81 -0.47 -6.96
C VAL A 126 11.01 0.52 -6.11
N VAL A 127 11.20 0.51 -4.80
CA VAL A 127 10.55 1.45 -3.87
C VAL A 127 10.91 2.90 -4.24
N LYS A 128 12.19 3.18 -4.47
CA LYS A 128 12.69 4.53 -4.80
C LYS A 128 12.15 5.06 -6.14
N ALA A 129 12.04 4.18 -7.15
CA ALA A 129 11.52 4.57 -8.46
C ALA A 129 10.04 4.93 -8.43
N ASN A 130 9.27 4.30 -7.54
CA ASN A 130 7.82 4.45 -7.48
C ASN A 130 7.34 5.41 -6.38
N ILE A 131 8.19 5.75 -5.40
CA ILE A 131 7.90 6.73 -4.35
C ILE A 131 8.87 7.91 -4.46
N PRO A 132 8.57 8.89 -5.31
CA PRO A 132 9.49 9.99 -5.60
C PRO A 132 9.52 11.07 -4.52
N SER A 133 8.43 11.26 -3.77
CA SER A 133 8.37 12.22 -2.66
C SER A 133 8.89 11.58 -1.38
N ARG A 134 9.90 12.19 -0.75
CA ARG A 134 10.60 11.59 0.38
C ARG A 134 10.83 12.58 1.49
N ILE A 135 10.81 12.07 2.72
CA ILE A 135 11.15 12.83 3.93
C ILE A 135 12.26 12.06 4.64
N SER A 136 13.27 12.78 5.09
CA SER A 136 14.26 12.25 6.02
C SER A 136 14.35 13.14 7.25
N PHE A 137 14.17 12.54 8.41
CA PHE A 137 14.58 13.12 9.68
C PHE A 137 16.10 12.98 9.86
N ALA A 138 16.62 13.42 11.01
CA ALA A 138 18.04 13.29 11.34
C ALA A 138 18.47 11.81 11.29
N VAL A 139 19.54 11.54 10.55
CA VAL A 139 20.14 10.20 10.41
C VAL A 139 21.58 10.22 10.92
N SER A 140 22.14 9.04 11.22
CA SER A 140 23.48 8.92 11.80
C SER A 140 24.61 9.09 10.79
N SER A 141 24.36 8.85 9.50
CA SER A 141 25.40 8.90 8.48
C SER A 141 24.97 9.56 7.18
N SER A 142 25.93 10.05 6.41
CA SER A 142 25.70 10.54 5.05
C SER A 142 25.29 9.44 4.07
N ILE A 143 25.58 8.17 4.38
CA ILE A 143 25.15 7.01 3.60
C ILE A 143 23.64 6.85 3.74
N ASP A 144 23.12 6.92 4.98
CA ASP A 144 21.68 6.84 5.24
C ASP A 144 20.92 7.97 4.53
N SER A 145 21.47 9.20 4.59
CA SER A 145 20.91 10.34 3.87
C SER A 145 20.82 10.08 2.37
N ARG A 146 21.89 9.54 1.76
CA ARG A 146 21.88 9.18 0.33
C ARG A 146 20.91 8.04 0.03
N THR A 147 20.78 7.07 0.91
CA THR A 147 19.82 5.96 0.73
C THR A 147 18.39 6.49 0.64
N ILE A 148 18.02 7.48 1.47
CA ILE A 148 16.67 8.04 1.49
C ILE A 148 16.49 9.10 0.39
N LEU A 149 17.37 10.11 0.33
CA LEU A 149 17.17 11.33 -0.45
C LEU A 149 17.95 11.38 -1.77
N ASP A 150 18.81 10.40 -2.04
CA ASP A 150 19.81 10.39 -3.12
C ASP A 150 20.88 11.51 -2.99
N MET A 151 20.97 12.13 -1.81
CA MET A 151 21.90 13.20 -1.48
C MET A 151 22.24 13.22 0.00
N THR A 152 23.34 13.89 0.35
CA THR A 152 23.75 14.13 1.73
C THR A 152 22.98 15.31 2.32
N GLY A 153 22.95 15.42 3.65
CA GLY A 153 22.39 16.58 4.37
C GLY A 153 21.54 16.20 5.56
N ALA A 154 20.83 15.06 5.54
CA ALA A 154 20.00 14.64 6.66
C ALA A 154 20.83 14.29 7.91
N GLU A 155 22.10 13.93 7.76
CA GLU A 155 23.05 13.72 8.87
C GLU A 155 23.41 15.02 9.63
N LYS A 156 23.04 16.19 9.08
CA LYS A 156 23.29 17.50 9.68
C LYS A 156 22.07 18.09 10.37
N LEU A 157 20.95 17.39 10.35
CA LEU A 157 19.72 17.81 10.99
C LEU A 157 19.83 17.74 12.51
N LEU A 158 19.09 18.62 13.18
CA LEU A 158 19.18 18.79 14.64
C LEU A 158 18.35 17.78 15.45
N GLY A 159 17.52 16.96 14.77
CA GLY A 159 16.55 16.08 15.42
C GLY A 159 15.29 16.82 15.88
N LYS A 160 14.45 16.17 16.70
CA LYS A 160 13.21 16.75 17.25
C LYS A 160 12.26 17.32 16.18
N GLY A 161 12.08 16.60 15.08
CA GLY A 161 11.19 17.00 13.98
C GLY A 161 11.82 17.87 12.91
N ASP A 162 13.13 18.19 13.01
CA ASP A 162 13.88 18.82 11.92
C ASP A 162 14.06 17.81 10.79
N MET A 163 13.61 18.13 9.57
CA MET A 163 13.55 17.21 8.46
C MET A 163 13.90 17.85 7.13
N LEU A 164 14.31 17.02 6.17
CA LEU A 164 14.43 17.36 4.78
C LEU A 164 13.28 16.71 3.99
N PHE A 165 12.49 17.51 3.31
CA PHE A 165 11.43 17.07 2.42
C PHE A 165 11.83 17.28 0.96
N LYS A 166 11.85 16.20 0.20
CA LYS A 166 12.10 16.20 -1.25
C LYS A 166 10.80 15.85 -1.97
N PRO A 167 10.00 16.81 -2.42
CA PRO A 167 8.81 16.55 -3.19
C PRO A 167 9.15 16.06 -4.61
N MET A 168 8.22 15.37 -5.23
CA MET A 168 8.33 14.94 -6.62
C MET A 168 8.53 16.16 -7.54
N GLY A 169 9.53 16.09 -8.43
CA GLY A 169 9.84 17.15 -9.40
C GLY A 169 10.84 18.19 -8.91
N GLU A 170 11.19 18.20 -7.63
CA GLU A 170 12.21 19.09 -7.09
C GLU A 170 13.57 18.40 -6.97
N ASN A 171 14.62 19.11 -7.37
CA ASN A 171 15.99 18.61 -7.29
C ASN A 171 16.62 18.82 -5.91
N THR A 172 16.17 19.86 -5.20
CA THR A 172 16.67 20.21 -3.87
C THR A 172 15.61 20.02 -2.80
N PRO A 173 15.95 19.39 -1.66
CA PRO A 173 15.00 19.24 -0.58
C PRO A 173 14.75 20.57 0.14
N ILE A 174 13.57 20.70 0.69
CA ILE A 174 13.14 21.79 1.55
C ILE A 174 13.35 21.37 3.01
N ARG A 175 14.02 22.21 3.80
CA ARG A 175 14.14 21.97 5.23
C ARG A 175 12.88 22.44 5.95
N ILE A 176 12.29 21.57 6.74
CA ILE A 176 11.03 21.81 7.44
C ILE A 176 11.22 21.43 8.91
N GLN A 177 10.65 22.23 9.81
CA GLN A 177 10.52 21.87 11.21
C GLN A 177 9.13 21.29 11.46
N GLY A 178 9.05 20.03 11.83
CA GLY A 178 7.81 19.38 12.27
C GLY A 178 7.32 19.96 13.60
N ALA A 179 6.01 20.14 13.73
CA ALA A 179 5.40 20.49 15.00
C ALA A 179 5.50 19.32 15.99
N TYR A 180 5.74 19.64 17.26
CA TYR A 180 5.66 18.65 18.31
C TYR A 180 4.20 18.43 18.71
N VAL A 181 3.81 17.17 18.86
CA VAL A 181 2.52 16.74 19.41
C VAL A 181 2.82 15.80 20.57
N SER A 182 2.27 16.08 21.75
CA SER A 182 2.47 15.22 22.92
C SER A 182 1.55 14.00 22.88
N GLU A 183 1.88 12.97 23.67
CA GLU A 183 1.05 11.77 23.80
C GLU A 183 -0.32 12.12 24.40
N GLU A 184 -0.37 13.07 25.35
CA GLU A 184 -1.62 13.53 25.97
C GLU A 184 -2.52 14.25 24.95
N GLU A 185 -1.95 15.10 24.09
CA GLU A 185 -2.70 15.77 23.02
C GLU A 185 -3.27 14.76 22.03
N LEU A 186 -2.43 13.77 21.66
CA LEU A 186 -2.83 12.71 20.74
C LEU A 186 -3.95 11.85 21.34
N GLN A 187 -3.83 11.45 22.62
CA GLN A 187 -4.86 10.68 23.31
C GLN A 187 -6.18 11.49 23.38
N ALA A 188 -6.10 12.79 23.67
CA ALA A 188 -7.28 13.65 23.74
C ALA A 188 -8.01 13.72 22.36
N ILE A 189 -7.28 13.75 21.24
CA ILE A 189 -7.84 13.71 19.89
C ILE A 189 -8.51 12.36 19.62
N VAL A 190 -7.83 11.24 19.95
CA VAL A 190 -8.39 9.90 19.78
C VAL A 190 -9.65 9.71 20.60
N ASP A 191 -9.65 10.13 21.88
CA ASP A 191 -10.82 10.08 22.76
C ASP A 191 -11.99 10.91 22.22
N PHE A 192 -11.71 12.08 21.65
CA PHE A 192 -12.72 12.94 21.07
C PHE A 192 -13.40 12.26 19.86
N VAL A 193 -12.62 11.76 18.90
CA VAL A 193 -13.20 11.15 17.68
C VAL A 193 -13.88 9.81 17.93
N THR A 194 -13.42 9.04 18.94
CA THR A 194 -14.05 7.75 19.30
C THR A 194 -15.34 7.90 20.08
N LYS A 195 -15.53 9.01 20.81
CA LYS A 195 -16.80 9.29 21.52
C LYS A 195 -17.96 9.57 20.58
N GLU A 196 -17.70 10.20 19.44
CA GLU A 196 -18.75 10.59 18.50
C GLU A 196 -19.23 9.42 17.66
N GLN A 197 -18.34 8.54 17.25
CA GLN A 197 -18.65 7.38 16.42
C GLN A 197 -17.67 6.24 16.70
N GLY A 198 -18.19 5.02 16.88
CA GLY A 198 -17.36 3.80 16.95
C GLY A 198 -16.82 3.40 15.58
N ALA A 199 -15.75 2.62 15.57
CA ALA A 199 -15.20 2.08 14.34
C ALA A 199 -16.10 0.98 13.75
N GLU A 200 -16.39 1.05 12.47
CA GLU A 200 -17.04 -0.01 11.68
C GLU A 200 -15.98 -0.67 10.80
N TYR A 201 -15.47 -1.81 11.25
CA TYR A 201 -14.36 -2.50 10.57
C TYR A 201 -14.82 -3.38 9.41
N ASP A 202 -14.13 -3.30 8.29
CA ASP A 202 -14.20 -4.26 7.20
C ASP A 202 -13.07 -5.30 7.38
N ASN A 203 -13.40 -6.46 7.93
CA ASN A 203 -12.46 -7.53 8.20
C ASN A 203 -11.94 -8.21 6.92
N SER A 204 -12.64 -8.06 5.79
CA SER A 204 -12.24 -8.65 4.50
C SER A 204 -10.86 -8.18 4.04
N LEU A 205 -10.44 -6.97 4.46
CA LEU A 205 -9.13 -6.41 4.13
C LEU A 205 -7.94 -7.21 4.69
N THR A 206 -8.14 -7.97 5.75
CA THR A 206 -7.09 -8.76 6.40
C THR A 206 -7.24 -10.27 6.22
N GLU A 207 -8.27 -10.70 5.51
CA GLU A 207 -8.51 -12.09 5.12
C GLU A 207 -7.80 -12.39 3.80
N GLU A 208 -7.31 -13.63 3.67
CA GLU A 208 -6.76 -14.08 2.40
C GLU A 208 -7.83 -13.92 1.30
N PRO A 209 -7.46 -13.35 0.13
CA PRO A 209 -8.40 -13.24 -0.97
C PRO A 209 -8.97 -14.64 -1.22
N LYS A 210 -10.28 -14.76 -1.19
CA LYS A 210 -10.96 -16.00 -1.59
C LYS A 210 -10.51 -16.24 -3.04
N THR A 211 -9.55 -17.14 -3.22
CA THR A 211 -9.25 -17.66 -4.54
C THR A 211 -10.56 -18.29 -5.02
N THR A 212 -11.27 -17.57 -5.85
CA THR A 212 -12.13 -18.23 -6.82
C THR A 212 -11.16 -19.07 -7.63
N SER A 213 -11.05 -20.31 -7.20
CA SER A 213 -10.32 -21.33 -7.93
C SER A 213 -11.00 -21.47 -9.28
N ALA A 214 -10.46 -20.75 -10.26
CA ALA A 214 -10.62 -21.12 -11.65
C ALA A 214 -9.85 -22.45 -11.91
N LYS A 215 -10.05 -23.46 -11.03
CA LYS A 215 -9.45 -24.79 -11.11
C LYS A 215 -10.49 -25.88 -11.28
N ASP A 216 -11.78 -25.57 -11.31
CA ASP A 216 -12.82 -26.60 -11.42
C ASP A 216 -13.57 -26.62 -12.79
N ASP A 217 -13.06 -25.88 -13.80
CA ASP A 217 -13.64 -25.96 -15.16
C ASP A 217 -12.71 -26.63 -16.20
N TYR A 218 -11.68 -27.35 -15.76
CA TYR A 218 -10.91 -28.24 -16.64
C TYR A 218 -11.07 -29.71 -16.22
N GLN A 219 -12.30 -30.17 -16.09
CA GLN A 219 -12.67 -31.58 -16.13
C GLN A 219 -13.85 -31.76 -17.09
N SER A 220 -13.61 -31.49 -18.33
CA SER A 220 -14.19 -32.24 -19.41
C SER A 220 -13.03 -32.60 -20.33
N GLU A 221 -12.45 -33.76 -20.09
CA GLU A 221 -11.68 -34.48 -21.08
C GLU A 221 -12.65 -34.74 -22.26
N GLU A 222 -12.80 -33.78 -23.15
CA GLU A 222 -13.13 -34.10 -24.53
C GLU A 222 -11.85 -34.72 -25.10
N GLU A 223 -11.82 -36.05 -25.13
CA GLU A 223 -10.91 -36.84 -25.94
C GLU A 223 -11.01 -36.29 -27.36
N TYR A 224 -10.08 -35.40 -27.74
CA TYR A 224 -9.85 -35.04 -29.12
C TYR A 224 -9.21 -36.27 -29.78
N ASP A 225 -10.08 -37.14 -30.35
CA ASP A 225 -9.67 -38.23 -31.22
C ASP A 225 -9.32 -37.65 -32.59
N ASP A 226 -8.18 -36.92 -32.63
CA ASP A 226 -7.58 -36.46 -33.88
C ASP A 226 -6.39 -37.38 -34.21
N PRO A 227 -6.48 -38.24 -35.23
CA PRO A 227 -5.42 -39.15 -35.62
C PRO A 227 -4.08 -38.46 -35.93
N LEU A 228 -4.10 -37.20 -36.38
CA LEU A 228 -2.90 -36.39 -36.67
C LEU A 228 -2.17 -35.92 -35.41
N TYR A 229 -2.86 -35.73 -34.29
CA TYR A 229 -2.24 -35.32 -33.05
C TYR A 229 -1.32 -36.40 -32.47
N ASN A 230 -1.75 -37.66 -32.55
CA ASN A 230 -0.98 -38.82 -32.12
C ASN A 230 0.24 -39.08 -33.01
N GLU A 231 0.16 -38.82 -34.30
CA GLU A 231 1.26 -38.99 -35.26
C GLU A 231 2.36 -37.91 -35.08
N ILE A 232 1.98 -36.68 -34.78
CA ILE A 232 2.90 -35.55 -34.47
C ILE A 232 3.66 -35.80 -33.16
N CYS A 233 2.99 -36.27 -32.12
CA CYS A 233 3.62 -36.58 -30.86
C CYS A 233 4.69 -37.71 -30.98
N LEU A 234 4.47 -38.71 -31.83
CA LEU A 234 5.39 -39.79 -32.07
C LEU A 234 6.64 -39.34 -32.86
N LEU A 235 6.53 -38.37 -33.72
CA LEU A 235 7.66 -37.84 -34.50
C LEU A 235 8.62 -36.98 -33.67
N TYR A 236 8.14 -36.36 -32.60
CA TYR A 236 8.98 -35.53 -31.72
C TYR A 236 9.62 -36.27 -30.56
N THR A 237 9.24 -37.51 -30.28
CA THR A 237 9.79 -38.34 -29.18
C THR A 237 10.74 -39.44 -29.64
N SER A 238 11.03 -39.56 -30.95
CA SER A 238 11.87 -40.61 -31.48
C SER A 238 13.33 -40.22 -31.75
N ASP A 239 13.75 -38.96 -31.46
CA ASP A 239 15.14 -38.47 -31.57
C ASP A 239 15.61 -37.86 -30.25
N ALA A 240 15.78 -38.68 -29.20
CA ALA A 240 16.52 -38.34 -28.00
C ALA A 240 17.22 -39.63 -27.46
#